data_e87c1505083ffde9fa697ee8460ab96e
#
_entry.id   e87c1505083ffde9fa697ee8460ab96e
#
_cell.length_a   1.000
_cell.length_b   1.000
_cell.length_c   1.000
_cell.angle_alpha   90.00
_cell.angle_beta   90.00
_cell.angle_gamma   90.00
#
_symmetry.space_group_name_H-M   'P 1'
#
loop_
_entity.id
_entity.type
_entity.pdbx_description
1 polymer ?
#
loop_
_entity_poly.entity_id
_entity_poly.type
_entity_poly.pdbx_seq_one_letter_code
_entity_poly.pdbx_strand_id
1 'polypeptide(L)'
;MSHSEEHFIEIEKNVILLLNKLKDNYFLIQSLQSKLKELESNNFNFTAEISLLKQKNKSLSVANSLLGSHENKEETKEKINSLIKDIETCINQLESSF
;
A
#
# COMPACT_ATOMS: atom_id res chain seq x y z
N MET A 1 -45.98 -22.43 36.27
CA MET A 1 -45.64 -21.65 35.07
C MET A 1 -46.04 -22.41 33.82
N SER A 2 -46.65 -21.73 32.90
CA SER A 2 -47.05 -22.37 31.64
C SER A 2 -45.84 -22.53 30.72
N HIS A 3 -45.85 -23.56 29.89
CA HIS A 3 -44.82 -23.79 28.87
C HIS A 3 -44.69 -22.62 27.91
N SER A 4 -45.75 -21.86 27.66
CA SER A 4 -45.73 -20.70 26.76
C SER A 4 -44.93 -19.53 27.32
N GLU A 5 -44.92 -19.32 28.63
CA GLU A 5 -44.10 -18.29 29.28
C GLU A 5 -42.60 -18.64 29.22
N GLU A 6 -42.26 -19.89 29.46
CA GLU A 6 -40.87 -20.38 29.34
C GLU A 6 -40.37 -20.27 27.92
N HIS A 7 -41.16 -20.61 26.92
CA HIS A 7 -40.83 -20.44 25.51
C HIS A 7 -40.65 -18.97 25.14
N PHE A 8 -41.50 -18.10 25.65
CA PHE A 8 -41.42 -16.66 25.42
C PHE A 8 -40.10 -16.09 25.96
N ILE A 9 -39.72 -16.45 27.17
CA ILE A 9 -38.47 -16.02 27.81
C ILE A 9 -37.27 -16.53 27.00
N GLU A 10 -37.31 -17.77 26.54
CA GLU A 10 -36.25 -18.35 25.74
C GLU A 10 -36.07 -17.64 24.39
N ILE A 11 -37.17 -17.32 23.71
CA ILE A 11 -37.18 -16.55 22.47
C ILE A 11 -36.60 -15.15 22.70
N GLU A 12 -37.02 -14.49 23.79
CA GLU A 12 -36.52 -13.17 24.15
C GLU A 12 -35.03 -13.18 24.39
N LYS A 13 -34.49 -14.17 25.11
CA LYS A 13 -33.05 -14.37 25.30
C LYS A 13 -32.31 -14.55 23.96
N ASN A 14 -32.88 -15.39 23.09
CA ASN A 14 -32.27 -15.66 21.79
C ASN A 14 -32.25 -14.42 20.90
N VAL A 15 -33.31 -13.61 20.95
CA VAL A 15 -33.34 -12.32 20.21
C VAL A 15 -32.28 -11.37 20.70
N ILE A 16 -32.13 -11.26 22.03
CA ILE A 16 -31.07 -10.39 22.62
C ILE A 16 -29.68 -10.87 22.21
N LEU A 17 -29.43 -12.18 22.25
CA LEU A 17 -28.16 -12.75 21.82
C LEU A 17 -27.88 -12.47 20.35
N LEU A 18 -28.88 -12.59 19.49
CA LEU A 18 -28.77 -12.29 18.07
C LEU A 18 -28.49 -10.82 17.82
N LEU A 19 -29.15 -9.92 18.54
CA LEU A 19 -28.92 -8.48 18.42
C LEU A 19 -27.51 -8.10 18.84
N ASN A 20 -27.01 -8.68 19.93
CA ASN A 20 -25.64 -8.46 20.39
C ASN A 20 -24.61 -8.97 19.37
N LYS A 21 -24.86 -10.13 18.79
CA LYS A 21 -24.01 -10.71 17.75
C LYS A 21 -24.01 -9.87 16.49
N LEU A 22 -25.18 -9.35 16.11
CA LEU A 22 -25.31 -8.45 14.97
C LEU A 22 -24.51 -7.15 15.18
N LYS A 23 -24.58 -6.60 16.39
CA LYS A 23 -23.82 -5.41 16.78
C LYS A 23 -22.31 -5.66 16.71
N ASP A 24 -21.86 -6.78 17.26
CA ASP A 24 -20.44 -7.16 17.23
C ASP A 24 -19.96 -7.35 15.79
N ASN A 25 -20.76 -7.99 14.95
CA ASN A 25 -20.45 -8.17 13.53
C ASN A 25 -20.40 -6.85 12.79
N TYR A 26 -21.27 -5.92 13.10
CA TYR A 26 -21.26 -4.59 12.52
C TYR A 26 -19.96 -3.85 12.82
N PHE A 27 -19.51 -3.85 14.06
CA PHE A 27 -18.24 -3.24 14.45
C PHE A 27 -17.05 -3.95 13.82
N LEU A 28 -17.10 -5.27 13.70
CA LEU A 28 -16.07 -6.04 13.05
C LEU A 28 -15.97 -5.68 11.56
N ILE A 29 -17.10 -5.56 10.89
CA ILE A 29 -17.14 -5.15 9.46
C ILE A 29 -16.53 -3.76 9.29
N GLN A 30 -16.88 -2.82 10.15
CA GLN A 30 -16.29 -1.47 10.09
C GLN A 30 -14.77 -1.50 10.29
N SER A 31 -14.30 -2.29 11.26
CA SER A 31 -12.87 -2.45 11.51
C SER A 31 -12.15 -3.07 10.31
N LEU A 32 -12.74 -4.09 9.71
CA LEU A 32 -12.18 -4.75 8.52
C LEU A 32 -12.16 -3.83 7.31
N GLN A 33 -13.20 -3.03 7.11
CA GLN A 33 -13.26 -2.05 6.03
C GLN A 33 -12.17 -0.99 6.18
N SER A 34 -11.96 -0.51 7.41
CA SER A 34 -10.90 0.45 7.72
C SER A 34 -9.51 -0.14 7.45
N LYS A 35 -9.27 -1.38 7.87
CA LYS A 35 -8.04 -2.12 7.60
C LYS A 35 -7.80 -2.33 6.11
N LEU A 36 -8.85 -2.69 5.40
CA LEU A 36 -8.78 -2.89 3.94
C LEU A 36 -8.36 -1.61 3.24
N LYS A 37 -8.95 -0.49 3.62
CA LYS A 37 -8.62 0.83 3.07
C LYS A 37 -7.16 1.20 3.35
N GLU A 38 -6.67 0.94 4.55
CA GLU A 38 -5.28 1.16 4.94
C GLU A 38 -4.33 0.28 4.11
N LEU A 39 -4.65 -1.00 3.94
CA LEU A 39 -3.86 -1.92 3.14
C LEU A 39 -3.84 -1.54 1.66
N GLU A 40 -4.95 -1.09 1.11
CA GLU A 40 -5.02 -0.60 -0.27
C GLU A 40 -4.13 0.63 -0.47
N SER A 41 -4.14 1.57 0.48
CA SER A 41 -3.29 2.75 0.46
C SER A 41 -1.81 2.38 0.53
N ASN A 42 -1.45 1.49 1.45
CA ASN A 42 -0.07 1.00 1.59
C ASN A 42 0.37 0.27 0.33
N ASN A 43 -0.48 -0.54 -0.25
CA ASN A 43 -0.20 -1.28 -1.47
C ASN A 43 0.06 -0.34 -2.65
N PHE A 44 -0.72 0.71 -2.76
CA PHE A 44 -0.54 1.75 -3.78
C PHE A 44 0.83 2.43 -3.60
N ASN A 45 1.18 2.81 -2.38
CA ASN A 45 2.45 3.45 -2.07
C ASN A 45 3.64 2.52 -2.35
N PHE A 46 3.56 1.26 -1.97
CA PHE A 46 4.60 0.27 -2.23
C PHE A 46 4.78 0.00 -3.72
N THR A 47 3.71 -0.07 -4.47
CA THR A 47 3.76 -0.25 -5.93
C THR A 47 4.48 0.93 -6.60
N ALA A 48 4.18 2.14 -6.17
CA ALA A 48 4.84 3.35 -6.66
C ALA A 48 6.34 3.34 -6.31
N GLU A 49 6.68 2.96 -5.09
CA GLU A 49 8.07 2.86 -4.63
C GLU A 49 8.87 1.80 -5.41
N ILE A 50 8.27 0.64 -5.67
CA ILE A 50 8.87 -0.41 -6.48
C ILE A 50 9.14 0.08 -7.89
N SER A 51 8.18 0.76 -8.50
CA SER A 51 8.34 1.33 -9.84
C SER A 51 9.50 2.32 -9.89
N LEU A 52 9.58 3.20 -8.90
CA LEU A 52 10.66 4.17 -8.77
C LEU A 52 12.03 3.50 -8.61
N LEU A 53 12.10 2.49 -7.73
CA LEU A 53 13.35 1.75 -7.50
C LEU A 53 13.80 0.97 -8.73
N LYS A 54 12.89 0.39 -9.48
CA LYS A 54 13.22 -0.29 -10.76
C LYS A 54 13.80 0.69 -11.78
N GLN A 55 13.21 1.87 -11.89
CA GLN A 55 13.70 2.91 -12.78
C GLN A 55 15.09 3.39 -12.38
N LYS A 56 15.29 3.61 -11.08
CA LYS A 56 16.57 4.01 -10.51
C LYS A 56 17.64 2.94 -10.74
N ASN A 57 17.32 1.69 -10.52
CA ASN A 57 18.24 0.57 -10.77
C ASN A 57 18.64 0.48 -12.24
N LYS A 58 17.69 0.66 -13.15
CA LYS A 58 17.97 0.66 -14.59
C LYS A 58 18.92 1.79 -14.97
N SER A 59 18.70 2.98 -14.45
CA SER A 59 19.57 4.14 -14.71
C SER A 59 20.97 3.94 -14.14
N LEU A 60 21.08 3.37 -12.94
CA LEU A 60 22.38 3.06 -12.32
C LEU A 60 23.10 1.95 -13.08
N SER A 61 22.40 0.95 -13.59
CA SER A 61 22.98 -0.11 -14.41
C SER A 61 23.56 0.44 -15.71
N VAL A 62 22.83 1.35 -16.35
CA VAL A 62 23.31 2.04 -17.56
C VAL A 62 24.54 2.89 -17.24
N ALA A 63 24.52 3.64 -16.14
CA ALA A 63 25.65 4.44 -15.68
C ALA A 63 26.88 3.58 -15.41
N ASN A 64 26.71 2.44 -14.74
CA ASN A 64 27.81 1.50 -14.50
C ASN A 64 28.38 0.90 -15.79
N SER A 65 27.54 0.61 -16.77
CA SER A 65 27.99 0.13 -18.08
C SER A 65 28.78 1.17 -18.80
N LEU A 66 28.41 2.44 -18.70
CA LEU A 66 29.14 3.55 -19.29
C LEU A 66 30.49 3.79 -18.62
N LEU A 67 30.56 3.59 -17.28
CA LEU A 67 31.83 3.67 -16.53
C LEU A 67 32.81 2.56 -16.89
N GLY A 68 32.35 1.43 -17.37
CA GLY A 68 33.21 0.33 -17.80
C GLY A 68 33.89 0.55 -19.12
N SER A 69 33.52 1.57 -19.91
CA SER A 69 34.15 1.89 -21.17
C SER A 69 35.20 2.98 -20.96
N HIS A 70 36.48 2.63 -21.14
CA HIS A 70 37.63 3.52 -20.84
C HIS A 70 37.87 4.60 -21.86
N GLU A 71 37.18 4.66 -22.97
CA GLU A 71 37.56 5.49 -24.12
C GLU A 71 37.19 6.99 -24.01
N ASN A 72 36.24 7.40 -23.17
CA ASN A 72 35.83 8.79 -23.00
C ASN A 72 35.32 9.09 -21.58
N LYS A 73 36.23 9.21 -20.63
CA LYS A 73 35.91 9.44 -19.22
C LYS A 73 35.08 10.70 -18.95
N GLU A 74 35.36 11.80 -19.65
CA GLU A 74 34.66 13.07 -19.43
C GLU A 74 33.24 13.03 -19.99
N GLU A 75 33.07 12.52 -21.18
CA GLU A 75 31.75 12.35 -21.81
C GLU A 75 30.88 11.39 -21.02
N THR A 76 31.47 10.31 -20.50
CA THR A 76 30.79 9.36 -19.62
C THR A 76 30.35 10.02 -18.33
N LYS A 77 31.18 10.86 -17.71
CA LYS A 77 30.83 11.62 -16.51
C LYS A 77 29.63 12.55 -16.74
N GLU A 78 29.61 13.26 -17.85
CA GLU A 78 28.50 14.14 -18.22
C GLU A 78 27.20 13.36 -18.38
N LYS A 79 27.26 12.22 -19.05
CA LYS A 79 26.09 11.33 -19.21
C LYS A 79 25.58 10.79 -17.87
N ILE A 80 26.49 10.40 -16.98
CA ILE A 80 26.14 9.95 -15.63
C ILE A 80 25.49 11.08 -14.84
N ASN A 81 26.05 12.27 -14.87
CA ASN A 81 25.48 13.42 -14.17
C ASN A 81 24.12 13.80 -14.72
N SER A 82 23.89 13.71 -16.00
CA SER A 82 22.62 13.94 -16.65
C SER A 82 21.58 12.89 -16.19
N LEU A 83 21.96 11.62 -16.13
CA LEU A 83 21.09 10.54 -15.64
C LEU A 83 20.73 10.72 -14.18
N ILE A 84 21.66 11.13 -13.34
CA ILE A 84 21.41 11.42 -11.93
C ILE A 84 20.40 12.56 -11.78
N LYS A 85 20.55 13.63 -12.56
CA LYS A 85 19.58 14.74 -12.57
C LYS A 85 18.20 14.29 -13.01
N ASP A 86 18.11 13.45 -14.02
CA ASP A 86 16.83 12.89 -14.49
C ASP A 86 16.16 12.06 -13.41
N ILE A 87 16.94 11.26 -12.68
CA ILE A 87 16.45 10.46 -11.54
C ILE A 87 15.92 11.39 -10.44
N GLU A 88 16.68 12.43 -10.08
CA GLU A 88 16.25 13.40 -9.06
C GLU A 88 14.98 14.13 -9.47
N THR A 89 14.85 14.51 -10.73
CA THR A 89 13.64 15.14 -11.27
C THR A 89 12.45 14.21 -11.18
N CYS A 90 12.62 12.94 -11.54
CA CYS A 90 11.58 11.91 -11.42
C CYS A 90 11.14 11.71 -9.97
N ILE A 91 12.09 11.64 -9.04
CA ILE A 91 11.82 11.49 -7.61
C ILE A 91 11.00 12.69 -7.10
N ASN A 92 11.41 13.91 -7.44
CA ASN A 92 10.70 15.12 -7.03
C ASN A 92 9.30 15.19 -7.60
N GLN A 93 9.10 14.78 -8.84
CA GLN A 93 7.77 14.70 -9.45
C GLN A 93 6.87 13.70 -8.76
N LEU A 94 7.41 12.54 -8.38
CA LEU A 94 6.66 11.52 -7.65
C LEU A 94 6.32 11.97 -6.24
N GLU A 95 7.22 12.61 -5.53
CA GLU A 95 6.98 13.16 -4.20
C GLU A 95 5.89 14.24 -4.21
N SER A 96 5.87 15.10 -5.23
CA SER A 96 4.85 16.12 -5.38
C SER A 96 3.48 15.57 -5.82
N SER A 97 3.44 14.37 -6.39
CA SER A 97 2.21 13.69 -6.82
C SER A 97 1.54 12.90 -5.68
N PHE A 98 2.25 12.60 -4.63
CA PHE A 98 1.77 11.89 -3.45
C PHE A 98 1.60 12.85 -2.27
#